data_822f25031a0867603be30af1da662d74
#
_entry.id   822f25031a0867603be30af1da662d74
#
_cell.length_a   1.000
_cell.length_b   1.000
_cell.length_c   1.000
_cell.angle_alpha   90.00
_cell.angle_beta   90.00
_cell.angle_gamma   90.00
#
_symmetry.space_group_name_H-M   'P 1'
#
loop_
_entity.id
_entity.type
_entity.pdbx_description
1 polymer ?
#
loop_
_entity_poly.entity_id
_entity_poly.type
_entity_poly.pdbx_seq_one_letter_code
_entity_poly.pdbx_strand_id
1 'polypeptide(L)'
;MTDESKTMLEIRDVTKTFVRNRTVFGRPNETVKAVRNISLSVKQGETLGIVGESGSGKSTLGRLIVRLDDVDSGEIVFEGEDLATLSKSKLRARRRDLQMIFQDPYASLDPTKSVGTSISEPLRIYDKSLSAAECDRRVREILPRVGLRAEFADRYPGEMSGGQRQRVAIARALIIEPRLIVADEAVSALDMSTQSEVINLLAGLTRDFGLTSVFISHNLSIVRHISDRIAVMYLGQIVELGPADTIYSAPQHPYTEALLSAIPIPDPVVQRERSRVLIEGEIPDPA
;
A
#
# COMPACT_ATOMS: atom_id res chain seq x y z
N MET A 1 28.77 -14.55 -1.68
CA MET A 1 28.35 -14.17 -0.33
C MET A 1 26.85 -13.90 -0.45
N THR A 2 26.03 -14.82 -0.02
CA THR A 2 24.55 -14.65 0.01
C THR A 2 24.24 -13.58 1.04
N ASP A 3 23.82 -12.43 0.55
CA ASP A 3 23.29 -11.35 1.39
C ASP A 3 22.00 -11.87 2.04
N GLU A 4 22.09 -12.34 3.29
CA GLU A 4 20.93 -12.64 4.12
C GLU A 4 20.27 -11.30 4.53
N SER A 5 19.64 -10.64 3.55
CA SER A 5 18.87 -9.44 3.84
C SER A 5 17.82 -9.80 4.89
N LYS A 6 17.90 -9.12 6.04
CA LYS A 6 17.06 -9.35 7.22
C LYS A 6 15.57 -9.21 6.84
N THR A 7 14.75 -10.18 7.21
CA THR A 7 13.29 -10.08 7.05
C THR A 7 12.76 -8.94 7.93
N MET A 8 12.05 -7.99 7.31
CA MET A 8 11.43 -6.84 7.97
C MET A 8 9.99 -7.15 8.39
N LEU A 9 9.23 -7.78 7.49
CA LEU A 9 7.83 -8.14 7.70
C LEU A 9 7.64 -9.62 7.35
N GLU A 10 6.94 -10.35 8.20
CA GLU A 10 6.53 -11.72 7.93
C GLU A 10 5.07 -11.91 8.30
N ILE A 11 4.30 -12.44 7.37
CA ILE A 11 2.88 -12.75 7.50
C ILE A 11 2.79 -14.27 7.50
N ARG A 12 2.18 -14.87 8.53
CA ARG A 12 2.08 -16.31 8.73
C ARG A 12 0.63 -16.72 8.90
N ASP A 13 0.08 -17.44 7.94
CA ASP A 13 -1.27 -18.04 7.92
C ASP A 13 -2.39 -17.08 8.31
N VAL A 14 -2.26 -15.81 7.88
CA VAL A 14 -3.20 -14.75 8.24
C VAL A 14 -4.54 -14.95 7.56
N THR A 15 -5.60 -14.85 8.34
CA THR A 15 -6.99 -14.93 7.87
C THR A 15 -7.78 -13.73 8.38
N LYS A 16 -8.69 -13.23 7.52
CA LYS A 16 -9.65 -12.18 7.85
C LYS A 16 -10.99 -12.41 7.18
N THR A 17 -12.06 -12.42 7.98
CA THR A 17 -13.43 -12.57 7.53
C THR A 17 -14.26 -11.39 7.99
N PHE A 18 -15.07 -10.85 7.11
CA PHE A 18 -16.06 -9.81 7.43
C PHE A 18 -17.47 -10.37 7.38
N VAL A 19 -18.32 -9.91 8.29
CA VAL A 19 -19.74 -10.21 8.28
C VAL A 19 -20.44 -9.17 7.40
N ARG A 20 -21.01 -9.59 6.27
CA ARG A 20 -21.71 -8.73 5.32
C ARG A 20 -23.15 -8.44 5.77
N ASN A 21 -23.86 -9.47 6.20
CA ASN A 21 -25.25 -9.38 6.67
C ASN A 21 -25.43 -10.09 8.00
N ARG A 22 -26.33 -9.57 8.85
CA ARG A 22 -26.77 -10.21 10.08
C ARG A 22 -28.26 -10.49 10.03
N THR A 23 -28.68 -11.61 10.57
CA THR A 23 -30.12 -11.91 10.77
C THR A 23 -30.71 -10.97 11.82
N VAL A 24 -32.06 -10.89 11.89
CA VAL A 24 -32.80 -10.12 12.91
C VAL A 24 -32.36 -10.47 14.34
N PHE A 25 -31.85 -11.69 14.57
CA PHE A 25 -31.31 -12.14 15.86
C PHE A 25 -29.80 -11.94 16.00
N GLY A 26 -29.16 -11.11 15.13
CA GLY A 26 -27.75 -10.76 15.20
C GLY A 26 -26.78 -11.85 14.76
N ARG A 27 -27.25 -13.02 14.28
CA ARG A 27 -26.37 -14.08 13.76
C ARG A 27 -25.82 -13.69 12.39
N PRO A 28 -24.53 -13.99 12.08
CA PRO A 28 -23.98 -13.79 10.74
C PRO A 28 -24.82 -14.60 9.73
N ASN A 29 -25.31 -13.95 8.68
CA ASN A 29 -26.05 -14.60 7.60
C ASN A 29 -25.17 -14.78 6.37
N GLU A 30 -24.23 -13.86 6.18
CA GLU A 30 -23.33 -13.87 5.04
C GLU A 30 -21.96 -13.36 5.48
N THR A 31 -20.89 -14.09 5.16
CA THR A 31 -19.51 -13.72 5.53
C THR A 31 -18.63 -13.72 4.29
N VAL A 32 -17.71 -12.75 4.22
CA VAL A 32 -16.73 -12.64 3.15
C VAL A 32 -15.34 -12.90 3.72
N LYS A 33 -14.66 -13.93 3.22
CA LYS A 33 -13.28 -14.25 3.58
C LYS A 33 -12.33 -13.39 2.75
N ALA A 34 -12.08 -12.16 3.21
CA ALA A 34 -11.26 -11.19 2.49
C ALA A 34 -9.77 -11.58 2.42
N VAL A 35 -9.25 -12.30 3.43
CA VAL A 35 -7.89 -12.84 3.49
C VAL A 35 -7.97 -14.29 3.98
N ARG A 36 -7.31 -15.21 3.26
CA ARG A 36 -7.44 -16.67 3.46
C ARG A 36 -6.06 -17.31 3.53
N ASN A 37 -5.56 -17.56 4.74
CA ASN A 37 -4.29 -18.25 5.02
C ASN A 37 -3.12 -17.71 4.20
N ILE A 38 -2.95 -16.38 4.24
CA ILE A 38 -1.84 -15.74 3.54
C ILE A 38 -0.56 -15.87 4.36
N SER A 39 0.50 -16.37 3.69
CA SER A 39 1.87 -16.38 4.20
C SER A 39 2.80 -15.76 3.17
N LEU A 40 3.56 -14.73 3.58
CA LEU A 40 4.57 -14.06 2.76
C LEU A 40 5.58 -13.32 3.64
N SER A 41 6.72 -12.97 3.08
CA SER A 41 7.75 -12.16 3.75
C SER A 41 8.21 -11.01 2.87
N VAL A 42 8.64 -9.92 3.52
CA VAL A 42 9.26 -8.75 2.88
C VAL A 42 10.59 -8.49 3.56
N LYS A 43 11.64 -8.38 2.78
CA LYS A 43 13.00 -8.12 3.25
C LYS A 43 13.19 -6.62 3.52
N GLN A 44 14.16 -6.29 4.34
CA GLN A 44 14.52 -4.88 4.58
C GLN A 44 14.99 -4.22 3.28
N GLY A 45 14.43 -3.05 2.97
CA GLY A 45 14.71 -2.29 1.75
C GLY A 45 14.02 -2.83 0.49
N GLU A 46 13.24 -3.93 0.59
CA GLU A 46 12.49 -4.51 -0.52
C GLU A 46 11.19 -3.74 -0.75
N THR A 47 10.80 -3.61 -2.01
CA THR A 47 9.45 -3.24 -2.41
C THR A 47 8.69 -4.47 -2.91
N LEU A 48 7.69 -4.91 -2.13
CA LEU A 48 6.76 -5.97 -2.52
C LEU A 48 5.52 -5.37 -3.16
N GLY A 49 5.26 -5.69 -4.43
CA GLY A 49 4.01 -5.36 -5.10
C GLY A 49 2.91 -6.37 -4.79
N ILE A 50 1.70 -5.92 -4.50
CA ILE A 50 0.52 -6.79 -4.37
C ILE A 50 -0.48 -6.37 -5.45
N VAL A 51 -0.81 -7.30 -6.35
CA VAL A 51 -1.71 -7.07 -7.48
C VAL A 51 -2.89 -8.02 -7.48
N GLY A 52 -3.97 -7.65 -8.16
CA GLY A 52 -5.18 -8.44 -8.33
C GLY A 52 -6.38 -7.55 -8.62
N GLU A 53 -7.51 -8.13 -8.98
CA GLU A 53 -8.75 -7.39 -9.24
C GLU A 53 -9.31 -6.69 -8.01
N SER A 54 -10.26 -5.77 -8.22
CA SER A 54 -11.02 -5.15 -7.12
C SER A 54 -11.76 -6.23 -6.33
N GLY A 55 -11.74 -6.12 -5.00
CA GLY A 55 -12.36 -7.12 -4.12
C GLY A 55 -11.50 -8.37 -3.85
N SER A 56 -10.30 -8.52 -4.40
CA SER A 56 -9.43 -9.67 -4.12
C SER A 56 -8.84 -9.70 -2.70
N GLY A 57 -9.02 -8.63 -1.90
CA GLY A 57 -8.58 -8.56 -0.49
C GLY A 57 -7.29 -7.77 -0.25
N LYS A 58 -6.69 -7.15 -1.28
CA LYS A 58 -5.41 -6.41 -1.19
C LYS A 58 -5.40 -5.31 -0.13
N SER A 59 -6.37 -4.40 -0.19
CA SER A 59 -6.48 -3.29 0.77
C SER A 59 -6.73 -3.80 2.19
N THR A 60 -7.48 -4.90 2.34
CA THR A 60 -7.65 -5.57 3.63
C THR A 60 -6.30 -6.06 4.15
N LEU A 61 -5.51 -6.75 3.31
CA LEU A 61 -4.18 -7.22 3.70
C LEU A 61 -3.27 -6.04 4.08
N GLY A 62 -3.27 -4.95 3.32
CA GLY A 62 -2.54 -3.73 3.65
C GLY A 62 -2.92 -3.14 5.02
N ARG A 63 -4.22 -3.09 5.33
CA ARG A 63 -4.73 -2.61 6.63
C ARG A 63 -4.36 -3.54 7.79
N LEU A 64 -4.33 -4.86 7.56
CA LEU A 64 -3.86 -5.83 8.54
C LEU A 64 -2.38 -5.65 8.83
N ILE A 65 -1.53 -5.43 7.81
CA ILE A 65 -0.09 -5.20 7.97
C ILE A 65 0.20 -4.04 8.92
N VAL A 66 -0.49 -2.92 8.77
CA VAL A 66 -0.31 -1.75 9.66
C VAL A 66 -1.21 -1.80 10.91
N ARG A 67 -1.92 -2.92 11.12
CA ARG A 67 -2.80 -3.14 12.28
C ARG A 67 -3.89 -2.08 12.42
N LEU A 68 -4.43 -1.60 11.31
CA LEU A 68 -5.68 -0.82 11.30
C LEU A 68 -6.90 -1.72 11.53
N ASP A 69 -6.84 -2.95 10.98
CA ASP A 69 -7.79 -4.02 11.26
C ASP A 69 -7.08 -5.15 12.03
N ASP A 70 -7.82 -5.88 12.85
CA ASP A 70 -7.33 -7.04 13.58
C ASP A 70 -7.42 -8.30 12.73
N VAL A 71 -6.44 -9.19 12.82
CA VAL A 71 -6.49 -10.54 12.23
C VAL A 71 -7.49 -11.42 12.99
N ASP A 72 -8.12 -12.36 12.29
CA ASP A 72 -8.96 -13.39 12.94
C ASP A 72 -8.11 -14.58 13.37
N SER A 73 -7.04 -14.89 12.61
CA SER A 73 -6.02 -15.89 12.93
C SER A 73 -4.72 -15.60 12.20
N GLY A 74 -3.64 -16.25 12.61
CA GLY A 74 -2.29 -16.07 12.07
C GLY A 74 -1.50 -14.97 12.78
N GLU A 75 -0.30 -14.69 12.28
CA GLU A 75 0.66 -13.75 12.88
C GLU A 75 1.10 -12.71 11.85
N ILE A 76 1.35 -11.48 12.31
CA ILE A 76 2.00 -10.42 11.55
C ILE A 76 3.23 -9.98 12.33
N VAL A 77 4.37 -10.50 11.94
CA VAL A 77 5.64 -10.27 12.61
C VAL A 77 6.39 -9.13 11.92
N PHE A 78 6.60 -8.04 12.62
CA PHE A 78 7.39 -6.90 12.18
C PHE A 78 8.65 -6.81 13.01
N GLU A 79 9.82 -6.94 12.36
CA GLU A 79 11.13 -6.95 13.02
C GLU A 79 11.26 -7.97 14.18
N GLY A 80 10.64 -9.14 14.02
CA GLY A 80 10.66 -10.21 15.01
C GLY A 80 9.63 -10.09 16.12
N GLU A 81 8.77 -9.05 16.11
CA GLU A 81 7.70 -8.86 17.10
C GLU A 81 6.31 -9.05 16.43
N ASP A 82 5.51 -9.98 16.96
CA ASP A 82 4.13 -10.19 16.44
C ASP A 82 3.22 -9.05 16.87
N LEU A 83 2.80 -8.27 15.87
CA LEU A 83 1.92 -7.11 16.05
C LEU A 83 0.52 -7.51 16.57
N ALA A 84 0.06 -8.75 16.32
CA ALA A 84 -1.26 -9.20 16.72
C ALA A 84 -1.39 -9.33 18.25
N THR A 85 -0.28 -9.64 18.94
CA THR A 85 -0.23 -9.86 20.39
C THR A 85 0.05 -8.58 21.18
N LEU A 86 0.38 -7.46 20.51
CA LEU A 86 0.75 -6.23 21.18
C LEU A 86 -0.42 -5.56 21.92
N SER A 87 -0.14 -5.05 23.12
CA SER A 87 -1.05 -4.13 23.79
C SER A 87 -1.27 -2.85 22.96
N LYS A 88 -2.41 -2.19 23.16
CA LYS A 88 -2.74 -0.94 22.46
C LYS A 88 -1.64 0.13 22.56
N SER A 89 -0.98 0.23 23.73
CA SER A 89 0.10 1.19 23.96
C SER A 89 1.35 0.85 23.14
N LYS A 90 1.78 -0.41 23.17
CA LYS A 90 2.92 -0.88 22.38
C LYS A 90 2.65 -0.79 20.89
N LEU A 91 1.46 -1.18 20.42
CA LEU A 91 1.05 -1.05 19.04
C LEU A 91 1.06 0.41 18.57
N ARG A 92 0.59 1.35 19.42
CA ARG A 92 0.67 2.79 19.11
C ARG A 92 2.11 3.25 18.91
N ALA A 93 3.05 2.79 19.71
CA ALA A 93 4.48 3.11 19.53
C ALA A 93 5.02 2.53 18.22
N ARG A 94 4.68 1.27 17.88
CA ARG A 94 5.09 0.62 16.63
C ARG A 94 4.50 1.25 15.38
N ARG A 95 3.32 1.87 15.44
CA ARG A 95 2.72 2.59 14.32
C ARG A 95 3.53 3.80 13.84
N ARG A 96 4.50 4.29 14.62
CA ARG A 96 5.49 5.25 14.13
C ARG A 96 6.31 4.66 13.00
N ASP A 97 6.70 3.39 13.13
CA ASP A 97 7.56 2.69 12.17
C ASP A 97 6.78 2.13 10.97
N LEU A 98 5.44 2.04 11.10
CA LEU A 98 4.51 1.47 10.12
C LEU A 98 3.54 2.54 9.64
N GLN A 99 3.69 3.01 8.42
CA GLN A 99 2.81 4.04 7.87
C GLN A 99 2.02 3.54 6.66
N MET A 100 0.87 4.17 6.41
CA MET A 100 0.02 3.85 5.27
C MET A 100 -0.29 5.10 4.46
N ILE A 101 -0.16 4.99 3.14
CA ILE A 101 -0.63 5.99 2.18
C ILE A 101 -1.92 5.43 1.58
N PHE A 102 -3.03 6.15 1.77
CA PHE A 102 -4.36 5.72 1.37
C PHE A 102 -4.67 6.08 -0.07
N GLN A 103 -5.63 5.36 -0.65
CA GLN A 103 -6.13 5.50 -2.01
C GLN A 103 -6.70 6.90 -2.30
N ASP A 104 -7.48 7.46 -1.37
CA ASP A 104 -8.16 8.75 -1.55
C ASP A 104 -7.42 9.88 -0.83
N PRO A 105 -6.69 10.72 -1.57
CA PRO A 105 -6.01 11.88 -0.99
C PRO A 105 -6.99 12.95 -0.48
N TYR A 106 -8.24 12.98 -0.99
CA TYR A 106 -9.26 13.92 -0.53
C TYR A 106 -9.77 13.55 0.86
N ALA A 107 -10.08 12.27 1.08
CA ALA A 107 -10.53 11.79 2.39
C ALA A 107 -9.40 11.74 3.42
N SER A 108 -8.13 11.74 2.99
CA SER A 108 -6.98 11.63 3.88
C SER A 108 -6.54 12.95 4.52
N LEU A 109 -6.99 14.10 4.03
CA LEU A 109 -6.62 15.44 4.51
C LEU A 109 -7.85 16.18 5.02
N ASP A 110 -7.76 16.74 6.23
CA ASP A 110 -8.78 17.62 6.79
C ASP A 110 -8.78 18.96 6.04
N PRO A 111 -9.86 19.32 5.31
CA PRO A 111 -9.90 20.53 4.50
C PRO A 111 -9.82 21.83 5.32
N THR A 112 -10.04 21.76 6.62
CA THR A 112 -9.99 22.92 7.53
C THR A 112 -8.59 23.18 8.09
N LYS A 113 -7.65 22.24 7.89
CA LYS A 113 -6.26 22.35 8.35
C LYS A 113 -5.34 22.73 7.21
N SER A 114 -4.33 23.59 7.49
CA SER A 114 -3.28 23.83 6.52
C SER A 114 -2.46 22.57 6.24
N VAL A 115 -1.80 22.53 5.08
CA VAL A 115 -0.89 21.45 4.68
C VAL A 115 0.19 21.23 5.73
N GLY A 116 0.81 22.31 6.24
CA GLY A 116 1.81 22.23 7.30
C GLY A 116 1.29 21.61 8.58
N THR A 117 0.06 21.95 8.98
CA THR A 117 -0.60 21.35 10.14
C THR A 117 -0.83 19.86 9.92
N SER A 118 -1.32 19.47 8.74
CA SER A 118 -1.61 18.07 8.39
C SER A 118 -0.33 17.22 8.33
N ILE A 119 0.76 17.73 7.74
CA ILE A 119 2.04 17.02 7.68
C ILE A 119 2.69 16.92 9.07
N SER A 120 2.59 17.97 9.92
CA SER A 120 3.20 17.97 11.26
C SER A 120 2.44 17.13 12.29
N GLU A 121 1.21 16.71 12.01
CA GLU A 121 0.38 15.96 12.96
C GLU A 121 1.05 14.69 13.51
N PRO A 122 1.68 13.82 12.69
CA PRO A 122 2.41 12.66 13.20
C PRO A 122 3.56 13.03 14.13
N LEU A 123 4.32 14.10 13.83
CA LEU A 123 5.38 14.56 14.73
C LEU A 123 4.84 14.88 16.12
N ARG A 124 3.76 15.64 16.20
CA ARG A 124 3.11 16.01 17.48
C ARG A 124 2.53 14.83 18.24
N ILE A 125 2.11 13.77 17.53
CA ILE A 125 1.56 12.55 18.14
C ILE A 125 2.66 11.69 18.77
N TYR A 126 3.79 11.54 18.07
CA TYR A 126 4.84 10.59 18.43
C TYR A 126 6.02 11.23 19.17
N ASP A 127 6.24 12.55 19.02
CA ASP A 127 7.31 13.29 19.69
C ASP A 127 6.79 14.59 20.28
N LYS A 128 6.35 14.52 21.52
CA LYS A 128 5.83 15.69 22.26
C LYS A 128 6.91 16.69 22.71
N SER A 129 8.18 16.35 22.55
CA SER A 129 9.30 17.24 22.90
C SER A 129 9.60 18.29 21.83
N LEU A 130 9.09 18.07 20.59
CA LEU A 130 9.31 18.99 19.48
C LEU A 130 8.53 20.30 19.66
N SER A 131 9.24 21.41 19.51
CA SER A 131 8.60 22.74 19.47
C SER A 131 7.81 22.93 18.17
N ALA A 132 6.86 23.88 18.17
CA ALA A 132 6.10 24.23 16.98
C ALA A 132 7.02 24.70 15.84
N ALA A 133 8.08 25.46 16.16
CA ALA A 133 9.06 25.93 15.20
C ALA A 133 9.86 24.78 14.57
N GLU A 134 10.23 23.78 15.36
CA GLU A 134 10.94 22.60 14.85
C GLU A 134 10.03 21.75 13.97
N CYS A 135 8.75 21.60 14.31
CA CYS A 135 7.77 20.93 13.45
C CYS A 135 7.62 21.67 12.11
N ASP A 136 7.48 23.00 12.12
CA ASP A 136 7.38 23.81 10.90
C ASP A 136 8.64 23.68 10.03
N ARG A 137 9.83 23.74 10.64
CA ARG A 137 11.12 23.54 9.94
C ARG A 137 11.13 22.19 9.20
N ARG A 138 10.81 21.08 9.88
CA ARG A 138 10.77 19.73 9.27
C ARG A 138 9.74 19.63 8.16
N VAL A 139 8.57 20.27 8.32
CA VAL A 139 7.56 20.33 7.27
C VAL A 139 8.11 21.03 6.02
N ARG A 140 8.76 22.18 6.18
CA ARG A 140 9.34 22.93 5.04
C ARG A 140 10.52 22.21 4.40
N GLU A 141 11.19 21.31 5.12
CA GLU A 141 12.26 20.44 4.60
C GLU A 141 11.74 19.23 3.84
N ILE A 142 10.61 18.61 4.27
CA ILE A 142 10.06 17.44 3.59
C ILE A 142 9.31 17.80 2.30
N LEU A 143 8.68 18.98 2.23
CA LEU A 143 7.91 19.41 1.06
C LEU A 143 8.72 19.39 -0.25
N PRO A 144 9.95 19.94 -0.34
CA PRO A 144 10.79 19.82 -1.54
C PRO A 144 11.11 18.37 -1.92
N ARG A 145 11.27 17.47 -0.94
CA ARG A 145 11.54 16.05 -1.21
C ARG A 145 10.39 15.35 -1.91
N VAL A 146 9.15 15.81 -1.68
CA VAL A 146 7.98 15.32 -2.41
C VAL A 146 7.61 16.16 -3.63
N GLY A 147 8.51 17.05 -4.07
CA GLY A 147 8.34 17.88 -5.27
C GLY A 147 7.32 19.02 -5.09
N LEU A 148 7.15 19.51 -3.85
CA LEU A 148 6.35 20.69 -3.54
C LEU A 148 7.27 21.79 -3.01
N ARG A 149 6.92 23.07 -3.28
CA ARG A 149 7.65 24.20 -2.69
C ARG A 149 7.33 24.34 -1.20
N ALA A 150 8.27 24.86 -0.41
CA ALA A 150 8.11 25.00 1.04
C ALA A 150 6.90 25.87 1.45
N GLU A 151 6.52 26.86 0.60
CA GLU A 151 5.38 27.75 0.83
C GLU A 151 4.03 27.03 0.79
N PHE A 152 4.00 25.79 0.27
CA PHE A 152 2.78 24.97 0.32
C PHE A 152 2.36 24.61 1.74
N ALA A 153 3.26 24.74 2.74
CA ALA A 153 2.93 24.55 4.15
C ALA A 153 1.75 25.44 4.60
N ASP A 154 1.63 26.63 4.03
CA ASP A 154 0.64 27.62 4.42
C ASP A 154 -0.68 27.52 3.63
N ARG A 155 -0.75 26.64 2.62
CA ARG A 155 -1.95 26.39 1.81
C ARG A 155 -2.91 25.42 2.48
N TYR A 156 -4.14 25.42 1.96
CA TYR A 156 -5.19 24.48 2.34
C TYR A 156 -5.41 23.42 1.23
N PRO A 157 -5.89 22.22 1.58
CA PRO A 157 -6.14 21.16 0.60
C PRO A 157 -7.06 21.59 -0.56
N GLY A 158 -8.02 22.50 -0.31
CA GLY A 158 -8.91 23.03 -1.35
C GLY A 158 -8.21 23.79 -2.47
N GLU A 159 -7.00 24.30 -2.23
CA GLU A 159 -6.20 25.10 -3.18
C GLU A 159 -5.22 24.23 -3.99
N MET A 160 -5.33 22.88 -3.91
CA MET A 160 -4.36 21.96 -4.48
C MET A 160 -4.99 20.99 -5.47
N SER A 161 -4.22 20.59 -6.50
CA SER A 161 -4.59 19.49 -7.39
C SER A 161 -4.57 18.15 -6.66
N GLY A 162 -5.20 17.10 -7.25
CA GLY A 162 -5.19 15.74 -6.71
C GLY A 162 -3.77 15.21 -6.50
N GLY A 163 -2.88 15.39 -7.48
CA GLY A 163 -1.48 14.97 -7.38
C GLY A 163 -0.70 15.73 -6.29
N GLN A 164 -0.97 17.02 -6.11
CA GLN A 164 -0.35 17.80 -5.02
C GLN A 164 -0.83 17.31 -3.65
N ARG A 165 -2.12 17.00 -3.49
CA ARG A 165 -2.65 16.41 -2.24
C ARG A 165 -2.05 15.04 -1.96
N GLN A 166 -1.85 14.22 -2.99
CA GLN A 166 -1.18 12.92 -2.85
C GLN A 166 0.27 13.09 -2.37
N ARG A 167 1.01 14.06 -2.91
CA ARG A 167 2.36 14.41 -2.45
C ARG A 167 2.37 14.87 -0.98
N VAL A 168 1.35 15.59 -0.52
CA VAL A 168 1.16 15.95 0.89
C VAL A 168 0.89 14.71 1.75
N ALA A 169 0.06 13.77 1.30
CA ALA A 169 -0.19 12.52 2.02
C ALA A 169 1.09 11.68 2.14
N ILE A 170 1.91 11.63 1.08
CA ILE A 170 3.23 10.99 1.09
C ILE A 170 4.16 11.71 2.10
N ALA A 171 4.24 13.05 2.07
CA ALA A 171 5.05 13.82 3.02
C ALA A 171 4.64 13.55 4.48
N ARG A 172 3.32 13.49 4.75
CA ARG A 172 2.78 13.17 6.07
C ARG A 172 3.19 11.78 6.56
N ALA A 173 3.20 10.80 5.67
CA ALA A 173 3.64 9.45 6.01
C ALA A 173 5.16 9.38 6.28
N LEU A 174 5.95 10.15 5.55
CA LEU A 174 7.42 10.12 5.61
C LEU A 174 8.03 10.99 6.71
N ILE A 175 7.32 12.03 7.21
CA ILE A 175 7.89 13.04 8.12
C ILE A 175 8.42 12.46 9.43
N ILE A 176 7.92 11.29 9.84
CA ILE A 176 8.34 10.57 11.05
C ILE A 176 9.38 9.49 10.77
N GLU A 177 9.88 9.42 9.52
CA GLU A 177 10.90 8.46 9.08
C GLU A 177 10.51 7.00 9.39
N PRO A 178 9.41 6.50 8.81
CA PRO A 178 8.96 5.15 9.06
C PRO A 178 9.95 4.12 8.49
N ARG A 179 9.86 2.88 8.94
CA ARG A 179 10.68 1.76 8.45
C ARG A 179 9.97 0.94 7.39
N LEU A 180 8.62 0.92 7.43
CA LEU A 180 7.79 0.25 6.45
C LEU A 180 6.61 1.15 6.06
N ILE A 181 6.36 1.22 4.74
CA ILE A 181 5.20 1.93 4.18
C ILE A 181 4.34 0.95 3.41
N VAL A 182 3.03 1.01 3.66
CA VAL A 182 2.02 0.38 2.81
C VAL A 182 1.37 1.47 1.95
N ALA A 183 1.55 1.41 0.64
CA ALA A 183 0.89 2.30 -0.31
C ALA A 183 -0.31 1.57 -0.93
N ASP A 184 -1.52 1.89 -0.48
CA ASP A 184 -2.75 1.25 -0.93
C ASP A 184 -3.40 2.09 -2.03
N GLU A 185 -3.28 1.60 -3.27
CA GLU A 185 -3.79 2.26 -4.48
C GLU A 185 -3.49 3.76 -4.56
N ALA A 186 -2.30 4.15 -4.07
CA ALA A 186 -1.90 5.54 -3.84
C ALA A 186 -1.94 6.45 -5.07
N VAL A 187 -2.18 5.93 -6.27
CA VAL A 187 -2.21 6.70 -7.52
C VAL A 187 -3.49 6.48 -8.34
N SER A 188 -4.40 5.61 -7.91
CA SER A 188 -5.57 5.21 -8.71
C SER A 188 -6.56 6.35 -9.01
N ALA A 189 -6.63 7.35 -8.14
CA ALA A 189 -7.51 8.51 -8.28
C ALA A 189 -6.91 9.67 -9.11
N LEU A 190 -5.70 9.49 -9.67
CA LEU A 190 -4.97 10.52 -10.41
C LEU A 190 -5.04 10.27 -11.91
N ASP A 191 -4.87 11.33 -12.73
CA ASP A 191 -4.67 11.20 -14.16
C ASP A 191 -3.33 10.50 -14.50
N MET A 192 -3.23 9.93 -15.70
CA MET A 192 -2.12 9.05 -16.10
C MET A 192 -0.74 9.72 -16.02
N SER A 193 -0.63 11.01 -16.34
CA SER A 193 0.62 11.75 -16.28
C SER A 193 1.08 11.95 -14.82
N THR A 194 0.14 12.39 -13.98
CA THR A 194 0.38 12.57 -12.54
C THR A 194 0.66 11.25 -11.82
N GLN A 195 0.01 10.14 -12.24
CA GLN A 195 0.33 8.79 -11.72
C GLN A 195 1.81 8.47 -11.90
N SER A 196 2.32 8.63 -13.12
CA SER A 196 3.73 8.33 -13.44
C SER A 196 4.70 9.15 -12.61
N GLU A 197 4.41 10.44 -12.42
CA GLU A 197 5.24 11.32 -11.58
C GLU A 197 5.25 10.86 -10.10
N VAL A 198 4.09 10.53 -9.53
CA VAL A 198 3.98 10.10 -8.14
C VAL A 198 4.62 8.73 -7.92
N ILE A 199 4.53 7.81 -8.89
CA ILE A 199 5.20 6.51 -8.84
C ILE A 199 6.72 6.68 -8.84
N ASN A 200 7.26 7.49 -9.74
CA ASN A 200 8.69 7.78 -9.81
C ASN A 200 9.17 8.46 -8.52
N LEU A 201 8.37 9.37 -7.97
CA LEU A 201 8.64 9.99 -6.68
C LEU A 201 8.72 8.94 -5.56
N LEU A 202 7.72 8.06 -5.43
CA LEU A 202 7.71 7.00 -4.42
C LEU A 202 8.91 6.06 -4.57
N ALA A 203 9.23 5.63 -5.80
CA ALA A 203 10.39 4.78 -6.08
C ALA A 203 11.72 5.48 -5.69
N GLY A 204 11.85 6.79 -5.97
CA GLY A 204 12.99 7.59 -5.56
C GLY A 204 13.11 7.67 -4.04
N LEU A 205 12.02 8.05 -3.37
CA LEU A 205 11.96 8.18 -1.91
C LEU A 205 12.26 6.85 -1.21
N THR A 206 11.70 5.72 -1.70
CA THR A 206 11.98 4.39 -1.13
C THR A 206 13.47 4.09 -1.15
N ARG A 207 14.17 4.38 -2.26
CA ARG A 207 15.63 4.20 -2.36
C ARG A 207 16.41 5.18 -1.49
N ASP A 208 16.07 6.47 -1.53
CA ASP A 208 16.79 7.51 -0.82
C ASP A 208 16.73 7.37 0.69
N PHE A 209 15.60 6.89 1.21
CA PHE A 209 15.39 6.65 2.63
C PHE A 209 15.70 5.19 3.06
N GLY A 210 16.02 4.28 2.12
CA GLY A 210 16.21 2.86 2.41
C GLY A 210 14.97 2.19 3.01
N LEU A 211 13.77 2.62 2.56
CA LEU A 211 12.48 2.15 3.09
C LEU A 211 12.15 0.75 2.60
N THR A 212 11.50 -0.01 3.45
CA THR A 212 10.76 -1.21 3.04
C THR A 212 9.36 -0.80 2.64
N SER A 213 8.83 -1.33 1.53
CA SER A 213 7.49 -0.94 1.09
C SER A 213 6.64 -2.11 0.60
N VAL A 214 5.33 -2.00 0.83
CA VAL A 214 4.30 -2.83 0.24
C VAL A 214 3.44 -1.94 -0.65
N PHE A 215 3.49 -2.17 -1.96
CA PHE A 215 2.79 -1.36 -2.95
C PHE A 215 1.59 -2.13 -3.50
N ILE A 216 0.38 -1.67 -3.18
CA ILE A 216 -0.88 -2.30 -3.59
C ILE A 216 -1.46 -1.55 -4.79
N SER A 217 -1.76 -2.27 -5.87
CA SER A 217 -2.41 -1.72 -7.05
C SER A 217 -3.17 -2.80 -7.82
N HIS A 218 -4.17 -2.38 -8.60
CA HIS A 218 -4.79 -3.24 -9.60
C HIS A 218 -4.06 -3.15 -10.97
N ASN A 219 -3.12 -2.23 -11.14
CA ASN A 219 -2.36 -2.06 -12.37
C ASN A 219 -0.99 -2.74 -12.30
N LEU A 220 -0.89 -3.88 -12.97
CA LEU A 220 0.32 -4.70 -12.96
C LEU A 220 1.53 -4.01 -13.61
N SER A 221 1.32 -3.13 -14.61
CA SER A 221 2.42 -2.38 -15.25
C SER A 221 3.09 -1.42 -14.28
N ILE A 222 2.29 -0.75 -13.45
CA ILE A 222 2.78 0.15 -12.40
C ILE A 222 3.61 -0.64 -11.38
N VAL A 223 3.04 -1.74 -10.91
CA VAL A 223 3.68 -2.56 -9.87
C VAL A 223 5.00 -3.14 -10.36
N ARG A 224 5.07 -3.60 -11.62
CA ARG A 224 6.34 -4.05 -12.22
C ARG A 224 7.45 -3.00 -12.16
N HIS A 225 7.09 -1.73 -12.39
CA HIS A 225 8.08 -0.65 -12.44
C HIS A 225 8.70 -0.32 -11.08
N ILE A 226 7.96 -0.49 -9.98
CA ILE A 226 8.38 -0.06 -8.64
C ILE A 226 8.81 -1.23 -7.73
N SER A 227 8.42 -2.48 -8.06
CA SER A 227 8.55 -3.61 -7.14
C SER A 227 9.68 -4.55 -7.51
N ASP A 228 10.37 -5.07 -6.49
CA ASP A 228 11.38 -6.15 -6.63
C ASP A 228 10.71 -7.50 -6.81
N ARG A 229 9.64 -7.76 -6.02
CA ARG A 229 8.82 -8.96 -6.10
C ARG A 229 7.35 -8.59 -6.18
N ILE A 230 6.56 -9.49 -6.78
CA ILE A 230 5.11 -9.34 -6.92
C ILE A 230 4.40 -10.53 -6.31
N ALA A 231 3.38 -10.26 -5.50
CA ALA A 231 2.38 -11.20 -5.02
C ALA A 231 1.07 -10.96 -5.78
N VAL A 232 0.60 -11.96 -6.50
CA VAL A 232 -0.69 -11.93 -7.21
C VAL A 232 -1.76 -12.45 -6.29
N MET A 233 -2.76 -11.63 -6.00
CA MET A 233 -3.83 -11.95 -5.06
C MET A 233 -5.16 -12.16 -5.79
N TYR A 234 -5.81 -13.32 -5.54
CA TYR A 234 -7.09 -13.70 -6.09
C TYR A 234 -7.98 -14.32 -5.01
N LEU A 235 -9.20 -13.82 -4.86
CA LEU A 235 -10.21 -14.32 -3.89
C LEU A 235 -9.65 -14.55 -2.47
N GLY A 236 -8.88 -13.60 -1.98
CA GLY A 236 -8.32 -13.63 -0.63
C GLY A 236 -7.05 -14.48 -0.46
N GLN A 237 -6.48 -15.04 -1.53
CA GLN A 237 -5.29 -15.90 -1.49
C GLN A 237 -4.18 -15.34 -2.39
N ILE A 238 -2.92 -15.61 -2.04
CA ILE A 238 -1.80 -15.38 -2.95
C ILE A 238 -1.70 -16.61 -3.86
N VAL A 239 -1.92 -16.39 -5.16
CA VAL A 239 -1.89 -17.47 -6.16
C VAL A 239 -0.53 -17.58 -6.85
N GLU A 240 0.25 -16.50 -6.85
CA GLU A 240 1.60 -16.49 -7.38
C GLU A 240 2.45 -15.44 -6.65
N LEU A 241 3.73 -15.76 -6.38
CA LEU A 241 4.70 -14.88 -5.72
C LEU A 241 6.08 -15.12 -6.31
N GLY A 242 6.72 -14.06 -6.79
CA GLY A 242 8.06 -14.19 -7.39
C GLY A 242 8.68 -12.83 -7.73
N PRO A 243 9.91 -12.83 -8.29
CA PRO A 243 10.53 -11.62 -8.83
C PRO A 243 9.61 -10.95 -9.86
N ALA A 244 9.56 -9.62 -9.86
CA ALA A 244 8.65 -8.86 -10.72
C ALA A 244 8.82 -9.22 -12.20
N ASP A 245 10.05 -9.32 -12.68
CA ASP A 245 10.33 -9.67 -14.08
C ASP A 245 9.90 -11.11 -14.43
N THR A 246 10.05 -12.06 -13.49
CA THR A 246 9.62 -13.45 -13.69
C THR A 246 8.11 -13.56 -13.80
N ILE A 247 7.37 -12.95 -12.87
CA ILE A 247 5.90 -12.91 -12.89
C ILE A 247 5.39 -12.32 -14.21
N TYR A 248 6.08 -11.30 -14.73
CA TYR A 248 5.67 -10.63 -15.96
C TYR A 248 6.02 -11.42 -17.23
N SER A 249 7.19 -12.08 -17.28
CA SER A 249 7.69 -12.76 -18.48
C SER A 249 7.28 -14.23 -18.59
N ALA A 250 7.05 -14.88 -17.46
CA ALA A 250 6.77 -16.33 -17.39
C ALA A 250 5.77 -16.65 -16.25
N PRO A 251 4.53 -16.12 -16.33
CA PRO A 251 3.50 -16.39 -15.32
C PRO A 251 3.20 -17.89 -15.27
N GLN A 252 2.99 -18.42 -14.06
CA GLN A 252 2.72 -19.85 -13.85
C GLN A 252 1.23 -20.11 -13.53
N HIS A 253 0.53 -19.10 -13.01
CA HIS A 253 -0.87 -19.26 -12.67
C HIS A 253 -1.79 -18.69 -13.76
N PRO A 254 -2.85 -19.39 -14.19
CA PRO A 254 -3.75 -18.92 -15.27
C PRO A 254 -4.36 -17.54 -15.01
N TYR A 255 -4.66 -17.22 -13.76
CA TYR A 255 -5.14 -15.89 -13.39
C TYR A 255 -4.11 -14.79 -13.63
N THR A 256 -2.82 -15.04 -13.33
CA THR A 256 -1.73 -14.10 -13.63
C THR A 256 -1.60 -13.86 -15.13
N GLU A 257 -1.67 -14.94 -15.92
CA GLU A 257 -1.65 -14.86 -17.38
C GLU A 257 -2.81 -14.02 -17.92
N ALA A 258 -4.01 -14.24 -17.41
CA ALA A 258 -5.19 -13.47 -17.79
C ALA A 258 -5.06 -11.98 -17.43
N LEU A 259 -4.58 -11.66 -16.21
CA LEU A 259 -4.30 -10.28 -15.80
C LEU A 259 -3.28 -9.60 -16.73
N LEU A 260 -2.20 -10.30 -17.06
CA LEU A 260 -1.18 -9.80 -17.98
C LEU A 260 -1.74 -9.60 -19.37
N SER A 261 -2.59 -10.53 -19.85
CA SER A 261 -3.21 -10.45 -21.18
C SER A 261 -4.15 -9.24 -21.33
N ALA A 262 -4.68 -8.74 -20.22
CA ALA A 262 -5.57 -7.57 -20.20
C ALA A 262 -4.81 -6.23 -20.28
N ILE A 263 -3.48 -6.22 -20.11
CA ILE A 263 -2.66 -5.00 -20.20
C ILE A 263 -2.57 -4.58 -21.66
N PRO A 264 -2.98 -3.34 -22.02
CA PRO A 264 -2.82 -2.83 -23.37
C PRO A 264 -1.33 -2.72 -23.78
N ILE A 265 -1.00 -3.18 -24.97
CA ILE A 265 0.32 -2.98 -25.56
C ILE A 265 0.29 -1.69 -26.39
N PRO A 266 1.26 -0.77 -26.24
CA PRO A 266 1.27 0.49 -27.00
C PRO A 266 1.36 0.31 -28.52
N ASP A 267 1.90 -0.84 -28.99
CA ASP A 267 1.98 -1.18 -30.41
C ASP A 267 0.62 -1.74 -30.91
N PRO A 268 -0.08 -1.03 -31.81
CA PRO A 268 -1.38 -1.47 -32.30
C PRO A 268 -1.32 -2.73 -33.18
N VAL A 269 -0.18 -3.05 -33.79
CA VAL A 269 0.01 -4.26 -34.60
C VAL A 269 0.09 -5.46 -33.68
N VAL A 270 1.01 -5.42 -32.70
CA VAL A 270 1.18 -6.45 -31.69
C VAL A 270 -0.10 -6.65 -30.86
N GLN A 271 -0.79 -5.55 -30.53
CA GLN A 271 -2.06 -5.61 -29.78
C GLN A 271 -3.17 -6.37 -30.56
N ARG A 272 -3.22 -6.26 -31.89
CA ARG A 272 -4.22 -6.97 -32.72
C ARG A 272 -3.94 -8.46 -32.87
N GLU A 273 -2.68 -8.85 -32.86
CA GLU A 273 -2.23 -10.25 -32.99
C GLU A 273 -2.31 -11.03 -31.68
N ARG A 274 -2.41 -10.30 -30.54
CA ARG A 274 -2.45 -10.90 -29.22
C ARG A 274 -3.82 -11.53 -28.94
N SER A 275 -3.84 -12.83 -28.68
CA SER A 275 -5.03 -13.49 -28.15
C SER A 275 -5.22 -13.12 -26.66
N ARG A 276 -6.39 -12.61 -26.32
CA ARG A 276 -6.75 -12.33 -24.94
C ARG A 276 -7.11 -13.63 -24.23
N VAL A 277 -6.46 -13.93 -23.12
CA VAL A 277 -6.85 -15.06 -22.26
C VAL A 277 -8.09 -14.65 -21.49
N LEU A 278 -9.21 -15.27 -21.78
CA LEU A 278 -10.47 -15.05 -21.07
C LEU A 278 -10.58 -16.15 -19.98
N ILE A 279 -10.76 -15.74 -18.75
CA ILE A 279 -11.19 -16.65 -17.71
C ILE A 279 -12.70 -16.84 -17.91
N GLU A 280 -13.11 -18.02 -18.34
CA GLU A 280 -14.52 -18.36 -18.49
C GLU A 280 -15.14 -18.67 -17.11
N GLY A 281 -16.34 -18.14 -16.88
CA GLY A 281 -17.11 -18.34 -15.66
C GLY A 281 -17.45 -17.04 -14.92
N GLU A 282 -18.45 -17.10 -14.07
CA GLU A 282 -18.72 -16.02 -13.12
C GLU A 282 -17.61 -15.96 -12.08
N ILE A 283 -17.20 -14.72 -11.70
CA ILE A 283 -16.26 -14.53 -10.58
C ILE A 283 -16.93 -15.17 -9.35
N PRO A 284 -16.33 -16.19 -8.74
CA PRO A 284 -16.92 -16.81 -7.56
C PRO A 284 -17.15 -15.76 -6.48
N ASP A 285 -18.34 -15.74 -5.87
CA ASP A 285 -18.60 -14.89 -4.72
C ASP A 285 -17.64 -15.30 -3.59
N PRO A 286 -16.87 -14.39 -3.02
CA PRO A 286 -15.96 -14.67 -1.90
C PRO A 286 -16.69 -14.98 -0.58
N ALA A 287 -18.02 -15.08 -0.59
CA ALA A 287 -18.87 -15.45 0.54
C ALA A 287 -18.81 -16.96 0.88
#